data_88e6d89b9956b198c19585571e7194f1
#
_entry.id   88e6d89b9956b198c19585571e7194f1
#
_cell.length_a   1.000
_cell.length_b   1.000
_cell.length_c   1.000
_cell.angle_alpha   90.00
_cell.angle_beta   90.00
_cell.angle_gamma   90.00
#
_symmetry.space_group_name_H-M   'P 1'
#
loop_
_entity.id
_entity.type
_entity.pdbx_description
1 polymer ?
#
loop_
_entity_poly.entity_id
_entity_poly.type
_entity_poly.pdbx_seq_one_letter_code
_entity_poly.pdbx_strand_id
1 'polypeptide(L)'
;MLRVISPALRVLLRPSLRRFKRELRDPRRAQARLLKKLIARLSKTEYGRALRVRTDDDYEAFAARVPVVDYDDVKEWIERQKSEEKNILVAEPVLFYEKTSGSAGAAKLIPYTASLKASFNRMFLLHLGDLLERGPRMETGKTFISVSPAAEGETTARGKRIGLEDDTDYLSVWPKRLLEPFLAVPSSIKKIRDATSFRRALVAMLIAADDLEIISVWNPTLLEILMDFVEERRARIIEDLKRGRLDCENLRFEFRRVSDARLKLLKEQPTRWAEIWPRLKLISCWASANAAPSAKRIKDRFPNALVQGKGLLATEAPMTVPLIEARGFAPLPSEVFYEFEDERGEVSLIDEIEEGRDYRLVITQKGGLYRYRIGDRVRATHFYQSAPCLEFQGRADAVSDIVGEKLNEKFVEGCLARIDQGGRFQTLLPVIPEKGAAHYLLIVDALNGSIESCEERLEAALCEAYHYRVARRLGQLERARARVVRDATEIYFDYFTARGMKLGDIKHQYLIKNLEDAAALLKRFRG
;
A
#
# COMPACT_ATOMS: atom_id res chain seq x y z
N MET A 1 -25.65 -7.08 14.15
CA MET A 1 -24.76 -8.10 14.72
C MET A 1 -23.66 -7.44 15.53
N LEU A 2 -22.89 -6.53 14.99
CA LEU A 2 -21.82 -5.82 15.72
C LEU A 2 -22.36 -5.06 16.94
N ARG A 3 -23.54 -4.45 16.85
CA ARG A 3 -24.19 -3.75 17.96
C ARG A 3 -24.32 -4.63 19.23
N VAL A 4 -24.53 -5.93 19.07
CA VAL A 4 -24.69 -6.85 20.20
C VAL A 4 -23.34 -7.22 20.82
N ILE A 5 -22.31 -7.43 20.00
CA ILE A 5 -20.99 -7.89 20.49
C ILE A 5 -20.05 -6.75 20.84
N SER A 6 -20.31 -5.52 20.35
CA SER A 6 -19.41 -4.36 20.55
C SER A 6 -19.18 -4.01 22.03
N PRO A 7 -20.14 -4.12 22.97
CA PRO A 7 -19.86 -3.86 24.38
C PRO A 7 -18.82 -4.83 24.97
N ALA A 8 -18.96 -6.12 24.66
CA ALA A 8 -18.01 -7.14 25.10
C ALA A 8 -16.62 -6.92 24.47
N LEU A 9 -16.56 -6.59 23.17
CA LEU A 9 -15.29 -6.27 22.51
C LEU A 9 -14.61 -5.03 23.10
N ARG A 10 -15.35 -3.98 23.45
CA ARG A 10 -14.81 -2.79 24.14
C ARG A 10 -14.15 -3.17 25.46
N VAL A 11 -14.83 -3.98 26.27
CA VAL A 11 -14.28 -4.44 27.55
C VAL A 11 -13.01 -5.25 27.33
N LEU A 12 -13.02 -6.17 26.37
CA LEU A 12 -11.89 -7.05 26.05
C LEU A 12 -10.66 -6.26 25.54
N LEU A 13 -10.86 -5.25 24.69
CA LEU A 13 -9.77 -4.49 24.07
C LEU A 13 -9.25 -3.34 24.95
N ARG A 14 -10.03 -2.90 25.93
CA ARG A 14 -9.68 -1.77 26.82
C ARG A 14 -8.33 -1.91 27.55
N PRO A 15 -7.93 -3.08 28.09
CA PRO A 15 -6.60 -3.23 28.69
C PRO A 15 -5.47 -3.03 27.69
N SER A 16 -5.61 -3.53 26.47
CA SER A 16 -4.62 -3.36 25.39
C SER A 16 -4.47 -1.88 25.00
N LEU A 17 -5.58 -1.16 24.82
CA LEU A 17 -5.58 0.28 24.53
C LEU A 17 -4.96 1.10 25.68
N ARG A 18 -5.28 0.79 26.93
CA ARG A 18 -4.69 1.46 28.10
C ARG A 18 -3.18 1.24 28.19
N ARG A 19 -2.73 0.02 27.88
CA ARG A 19 -1.29 -0.29 27.83
C ARG A 19 -0.62 0.49 26.71
N PHE A 20 -1.21 0.51 25.53
CA PHE A 20 -0.70 1.25 24.38
C PHE A 20 -0.60 2.76 24.67
N LYS A 21 -1.62 3.37 25.28
CA LYS A 21 -1.57 4.78 25.69
C LYS A 21 -0.47 5.07 26.71
N ARG A 22 -0.14 4.13 27.60
CA ARG A 22 1.01 4.26 28.49
C ARG A 22 2.35 4.20 27.73
N GLU A 23 2.43 3.38 26.69
CA GLU A 23 3.61 3.30 25.82
C GLU A 23 3.82 4.62 25.05
N LEU A 24 2.73 5.31 24.65
CA LEU A 24 2.80 6.63 23.98
C LEU A 24 3.18 7.78 24.95
N ARG A 25 2.99 7.61 26.27
CA ARG A 25 3.45 8.60 27.29
C ARG A 25 4.95 8.55 27.52
N ASP A 26 5.54 7.38 27.32
CA ASP A 26 6.99 7.17 27.49
C ASP A 26 7.48 6.25 26.35
N PRO A 27 7.53 6.80 25.11
CA PRO A 27 7.90 6.02 23.94
C PRO A 27 9.36 5.57 24.00
N ARG A 28 10.27 6.38 24.54
CA ARG A 28 11.69 6.03 24.73
C ARG A 28 11.86 4.77 25.56
N ARG A 29 11.19 4.70 26.69
CA ARG A 29 11.22 3.52 27.57
C ARG A 29 10.63 2.28 26.90
N ALA A 30 9.55 2.45 26.12
CA ALA A 30 8.94 1.34 25.36
C ALA A 30 9.92 0.84 24.28
N GLN A 31 10.57 1.75 23.57
CA GLN A 31 11.58 1.47 22.54
C GLN A 31 12.81 0.76 23.13
N ALA A 32 13.36 1.23 24.23
CA ALA A 32 14.51 0.59 24.88
C ALA A 32 14.20 -0.86 25.31
N ARG A 33 13.00 -1.11 25.85
CA ARG A 33 12.55 -2.46 26.20
C ARG A 33 12.39 -3.37 24.98
N LEU A 34 11.91 -2.83 23.86
CA LEU A 34 11.77 -3.57 22.61
C LEU A 34 13.15 -3.88 22.06
N LEU A 35 14.03 -2.88 21.96
CA LEU A 35 15.37 -3.03 21.41
C LEU A 35 16.16 -4.11 22.13
N LYS A 36 16.15 -4.11 23.46
CA LYS A 36 16.80 -5.16 24.27
C LYS A 36 16.37 -6.57 23.89
N LYS A 37 15.06 -6.77 23.58
CA LYS A 37 14.53 -8.05 23.12
C LYS A 37 14.98 -8.38 21.69
N LEU A 38 15.04 -7.38 20.81
CA LEU A 38 15.48 -7.55 19.44
C LEU A 38 16.98 -7.88 19.35
N ILE A 39 17.83 -7.21 20.15
CA ILE A 39 19.25 -7.50 20.28
C ILE A 39 19.46 -8.95 20.77
N ALA A 40 18.74 -9.35 21.84
CA ALA A 40 18.81 -10.71 22.35
C ALA A 40 18.34 -11.79 21.34
N ARG A 41 17.50 -11.45 20.38
CA ARG A 41 17.14 -12.33 19.25
C ARG A 41 18.22 -12.34 18.20
N LEU A 42 18.70 -11.16 17.80
CA LEU A 42 19.72 -11.00 16.78
C LEU A 42 21.01 -11.74 17.16
N SER A 43 21.47 -11.64 18.42
CA SER A 43 22.68 -12.31 18.89
C SER A 43 22.67 -13.85 18.74
N LYS A 44 21.48 -14.45 18.59
CA LYS A 44 21.30 -15.90 18.37
C LYS A 44 21.34 -16.30 16.90
N THR A 45 21.35 -15.35 15.96
CA THR A 45 21.37 -15.61 14.52
C THR A 45 22.79 -15.65 13.97
N GLU A 46 22.99 -16.22 12.79
CA GLU A 46 24.28 -16.15 12.09
C GLU A 46 24.63 -14.70 11.71
N TYR A 47 23.63 -13.94 11.24
CA TYR A 47 23.80 -12.52 10.93
C TYR A 47 24.28 -11.73 12.14
N GLY A 48 23.66 -11.92 13.32
CA GLY A 48 24.08 -11.26 14.55
C GLY A 48 25.50 -11.66 15.00
N ARG A 49 25.87 -12.94 14.84
CA ARG A 49 27.24 -13.41 15.14
C ARG A 49 28.27 -12.82 14.18
N ALA A 50 27.95 -12.73 12.89
CA ALA A 50 28.82 -12.09 11.90
C ALA A 50 29.09 -10.62 12.25
N LEU A 51 28.09 -9.92 12.77
CA LEU A 51 28.19 -8.54 13.25
C LEU A 51 28.72 -8.42 14.71
N ARG A 52 29.06 -9.55 15.38
CA ARG A 52 29.55 -9.61 16.75
C ARG A 52 28.59 -8.97 17.77
N VAL A 53 27.27 -9.06 17.53
CA VAL A 53 26.25 -8.54 18.44
C VAL A 53 26.20 -9.38 19.71
N ARG A 54 26.18 -8.73 20.87
CA ARG A 54 26.07 -9.36 22.18
C ARG A 54 24.67 -9.14 22.76
N THR A 55 24.25 -10.06 23.61
CA THR A 55 22.91 -10.00 24.25
C THR A 55 22.75 -8.81 25.17
N ASP A 56 23.85 -8.28 25.72
CA ASP A 56 23.93 -7.17 26.66
C ASP A 56 24.29 -5.83 25.99
N ASP A 57 24.41 -5.77 24.67
CA ASP A 57 24.62 -4.51 23.93
C ASP A 57 23.49 -3.51 24.25
N ASP A 58 23.87 -2.27 24.53
CA ASP A 58 22.97 -1.11 24.55
C ASP A 58 22.71 -0.57 23.13
N TYR A 59 22.04 0.57 23.01
CA TYR A 59 21.76 1.15 21.70
C TYR A 59 23.04 1.58 20.97
N GLU A 60 23.97 2.20 21.68
CA GLU A 60 25.23 2.71 21.12
C GLU A 60 26.08 1.55 20.57
N ALA A 61 26.23 0.48 21.33
CA ALA A 61 26.94 -0.70 20.89
C ALA A 61 26.22 -1.41 19.72
N PHE A 62 24.88 -1.48 19.76
CA PHE A 62 24.07 -2.01 18.66
C PHE A 62 24.24 -1.19 17.40
N ALA A 63 24.12 0.14 17.48
CA ALA A 63 24.24 1.03 16.33
C ALA A 63 25.65 1.02 15.71
N ALA A 64 26.68 0.86 16.55
CA ALA A 64 28.08 0.74 16.08
C ALA A 64 28.36 -0.59 15.36
N ARG A 65 27.65 -1.69 15.70
CA ARG A 65 27.89 -3.02 15.13
C ARG A 65 26.97 -3.33 13.94
N VAL A 66 25.74 -2.89 14.03
CA VAL A 66 24.71 -3.17 13.00
C VAL A 66 24.58 -1.96 12.09
N PRO A 67 25.01 -2.04 10.83
CA PRO A 67 24.88 -0.92 9.90
C PRO A 67 23.41 -0.67 9.55
N VAL A 68 23.11 0.53 9.09
CA VAL A 68 21.85 0.81 8.39
C VAL A 68 21.94 0.14 7.02
N VAL A 69 20.95 -0.68 6.67
CA VAL A 69 20.97 -1.54 5.48
C VAL A 69 19.73 -1.34 4.62
N ASP A 70 19.88 -1.54 3.32
CA ASP A 70 18.81 -1.68 2.35
C ASP A 70 18.52 -3.16 2.06
N TYR A 71 17.55 -3.43 1.18
CA TYR A 71 17.20 -4.81 0.84
C TYR A 71 18.35 -5.59 0.18
N ASP A 72 19.12 -4.93 -0.67
CA ASP A 72 20.22 -5.59 -1.40
C ASP A 72 21.34 -6.05 -0.44
N ASP A 73 21.54 -5.35 0.67
CA ASP A 73 22.52 -5.71 1.71
C ASP A 73 22.11 -6.96 2.50
N VAL A 74 20.81 -7.21 2.64
CA VAL A 74 20.28 -8.35 3.42
C VAL A 74 19.71 -9.47 2.55
N LYS A 75 19.65 -9.29 1.25
CA LYS A 75 19.06 -10.22 0.28
C LYS A 75 19.68 -11.62 0.38
N GLU A 76 21.00 -11.72 0.43
CA GLU A 76 21.69 -13.02 0.55
C GLU A 76 21.35 -13.75 1.85
N TRP A 77 21.22 -13.00 2.96
CA TRP A 77 20.81 -13.56 4.24
C TRP A 77 19.37 -14.08 4.21
N ILE A 78 18.48 -13.38 3.50
CA ILE A 78 17.08 -13.81 3.30
C ILE A 78 17.03 -15.06 2.42
N GLU A 79 17.81 -15.12 1.32
CA GLU A 79 17.88 -16.30 0.45
C GLU A 79 18.46 -17.51 1.18
N ARG A 80 19.49 -17.33 2.00
CA ARG A 80 20.02 -18.37 2.87
C ARG A 80 18.98 -18.81 3.90
N GLN A 81 18.29 -17.90 4.58
CA GLN A 81 17.20 -18.21 5.51
C GLN A 81 16.11 -19.04 4.83
N LYS A 82 15.78 -18.73 3.57
CA LYS A 82 14.78 -19.44 2.77
C LYS A 82 15.20 -20.86 2.39
N SER A 83 16.48 -21.07 2.10
CA SER A 83 17.03 -22.34 1.66
C SER A 83 17.43 -23.27 2.81
N GLU A 84 17.99 -22.72 3.90
CA GLU A 84 18.55 -23.50 5.01
C GLU A 84 17.56 -23.70 6.17
N GLU A 85 16.59 -22.80 6.35
CA GLU A 85 15.60 -22.79 7.45
C GLU A 85 16.21 -22.80 8.87
N LYS A 86 17.46 -22.37 8.99
CA LYS A 86 18.17 -22.21 10.26
C LYS A 86 18.01 -20.79 10.77
N ASN A 87 18.60 -20.52 11.94
CA ASN A 87 18.66 -19.17 12.50
C ASN A 87 19.69 -18.29 11.76
N ILE A 88 19.49 -18.06 10.47
CA ILE A 88 20.39 -17.27 9.63
C ILE A 88 20.20 -15.79 9.93
N LEU A 89 19.08 -15.20 9.51
CA LEU A 89 18.69 -13.81 9.74
C LEU A 89 17.66 -13.68 10.87
N VAL A 90 16.81 -14.69 11.04
CA VAL A 90 15.68 -14.71 11.97
C VAL A 90 15.86 -15.80 13.00
N ALA A 91 15.67 -15.47 14.29
CA ALA A 91 15.80 -16.40 15.41
C ALA A 91 14.52 -17.22 15.70
N GLU A 92 13.47 -17.02 14.92
CA GLU A 92 12.19 -17.74 15.03
C GLU A 92 11.90 -18.49 13.72
N PRO A 93 11.10 -19.57 13.73
CA PRO A 93 10.65 -20.21 12.50
C PRO A 93 9.90 -19.24 11.59
N VAL A 94 10.28 -19.19 10.31
CA VAL A 94 9.56 -18.44 9.30
C VAL A 94 8.31 -19.21 8.90
N LEU A 95 7.14 -18.56 8.98
CA LEU A 95 5.86 -19.16 8.63
C LEU A 95 5.63 -19.14 7.11
N PHE A 96 5.91 -18.01 6.49
CA PHE A 96 5.82 -17.76 5.06
C PHE A 96 6.70 -16.55 4.69
N TYR A 97 6.87 -16.31 3.39
CA TYR A 97 7.53 -15.12 2.88
C TYR A 97 6.50 -14.24 2.18
N GLU A 98 6.50 -12.93 2.48
CA GLU A 98 5.62 -11.98 1.81
C GLU A 98 6.40 -11.20 0.76
N LYS A 99 5.77 -11.05 -0.41
CA LYS A 99 6.33 -10.22 -1.49
C LYS A 99 6.07 -8.75 -1.20
N THR A 100 7.12 -7.97 -1.14
CA THR A 100 6.92 -6.52 -1.21
C THR A 100 6.97 -6.07 -2.66
N SER A 101 6.40 -4.90 -2.88
CA SER A 101 6.52 -4.14 -4.11
C SER A 101 7.95 -3.63 -4.30
N GLY A 102 8.91 -4.54 -4.39
CA GLY A 102 10.29 -4.19 -4.69
C GLY A 102 10.38 -3.40 -5.99
N SER A 103 11.06 -2.30 -5.92
CA SER A 103 11.21 -1.34 -7.00
C SER A 103 12.15 -1.80 -8.12
N ALA A 104 12.76 -2.98 -8.05
CA ALA A 104 13.73 -3.46 -9.02
C ALA A 104 13.45 -4.92 -9.40
N GLY A 105 12.60 -5.15 -10.38
CA GLY A 105 12.47 -6.42 -11.12
C GLY A 105 12.12 -7.67 -10.31
N ALA A 106 12.93 -8.09 -9.36
CA ALA A 106 12.65 -9.19 -8.46
C ALA A 106 11.88 -8.70 -7.21
N ALA A 107 10.73 -9.32 -6.91
CA ALA A 107 9.98 -9.01 -5.69
C ALA A 107 10.86 -9.24 -4.46
N LYS A 108 10.95 -8.24 -3.58
CA LYS A 108 11.60 -8.39 -2.28
C LYS A 108 10.80 -9.39 -1.45
N LEU A 109 11.46 -10.30 -0.77
CA LEU A 109 10.84 -11.28 0.10
C LEU A 109 11.09 -10.92 1.56
N ILE A 110 10.03 -10.75 2.33
CA ILE A 110 10.12 -10.48 3.76
C ILE A 110 9.73 -11.74 4.53
N PRO A 111 10.59 -12.23 5.44
CA PRO A 111 10.27 -13.39 6.26
C PRO A 111 9.22 -13.02 7.32
N TYR A 112 8.12 -13.77 7.35
CA TYR A 112 7.07 -13.60 8.33
C TYR A 112 7.18 -14.63 9.44
N THR A 113 7.43 -14.14 10.65
CA THR A 113 7.44 -14.94 11.88
C THR A 113 6.13 -14.81 12.63
N ALA A 114 5.90 -15.68 13.61
CA ALA A 114 4.76 -15.56 14.51
C ALA A 114 4.77 -14.22 15.27
N SER A 115 5.96 -13.74 15.66
CA SER A 115 6.12 -12.46 16.35
C SER A 115 5.79 -11.24 15.47
N LEU A 116 6.22 -11.24 14.21
CA LEU A 116 5.88 -10.16 13.28
C LEU A 116 4.38 -10.15 12.98
N LYS A 117 3.79 -11.33 12.73
CA LYS A 117 2.35 -11.47 12.52
C LYS A 117 1.54 -10.98 13.73
N ALA A 118 2.01 -11.26 14.96
CA ALA A 118 1.40 -10.76 16.18
C ALA A 118 1.44 -9.23 16.28
N SER A 119 2.48 -8.57 15.75
CA SER A 119 2.55 -7.10 15.69
C SER A 119 1.47 -6.51 14.79
N PHE A 120 1.21 -7.10 13.62
CA PHE A 120 0.11 -6.70 12.74
C PHE A 120 -1.25 -6.89 13.43
N ASN A 121 -1.47 -8.05 14.04
CA ASN A 121 -2.71 -8.31 14.78
C ASN A 121 -2.92 -7.29 15.89
N ARG A 122 -1.88 -6.96 16.64
CA ARG A 122 -1.97 -5.95 17.70
C ARG A 122 -2.37 -4.58 17.14
N MET A 123 -1.77 -4.15 16.04
CA MET A 123 -2.13 -2.90 15.36
C MET A 123 -3.62 -2.88 14.99
N PHE A 124 -4.13 -3.95 14.36
CA PHE A 124 -5.55 -4.04 13.99
C PHE A 124 -6.48 -4.04 15.21
N LEU A 125 -6.11 -4.74 16.29
CA LEU A 125 -6.91 -4.74 17.52
C LEU A 125 -6.92 -3.37 18.21
N LEU A 126 -5.81 -2.64 18.20
CA LEU A 126 -5.75 -1.27 18.72
C LEU A 126 -6.62 -0.32 17.89
N HIS A 127 -6.54 -0.43 16.56
CA HIS A 127 -7.40 0.35 15.65
C HIS A 127 -8.89 0.03 15.87
N LEU A 128 -9.25 -1.25 15.92
CA LEU A 128 -10.62 -1.66 16.22
C LEU A 128 -11.10 -1.15 17.58
N GLY A 129 -10.24 -1.23 18.60
CA GLY A 129 -10.55 -0.73 19.93
C GLY A 129 -10.81 0.78 19.97
N ASP A 130 -9.98 1.58 19.28
CA ASP A 130 -10.16 3.03 19.16
C ASP A 130 -11.44 3.36 18.38
N LEU A 131 -11.71 2.67 17.26
CA LEU A 131 -12.96 2.82 16.51
C LEU A 131 -14.20 2.48 17.34
N LEU A 132 -14.15 1.43 18.14
CA LEU A 132 -15.27 1.05 19.02
C LEU A 132 -15.48 2.04 20.16
N GLU A 133 -14.42 2.67 20.68
CA GLU A 133 -14.53 3.66 21.77
C GLU A 133 -14.93 5.05 21.26
N ARG A 134 -14.38 5.50 20.12
CA ARG A 134 -14.41 6.89 19.65
C ARG A 134 -14.91 7.07 18.23
N GLY A 135 -14.96 6.00 17.45
CA GLY A 135 -15.39 6.04 16.05
C GLY A 135 -16.90 6.19 15.88
N PRO A 136 -17.35 6.26 14.64
CA PRO A 136 -18.75 6.26 14.33
C PRO A 136 -19.42 4.97 14.86
N ARG A 137 -20.64 5.12 15.37
CA ARG A 137 -21.36 3.99 15.97
C ARG A 137 -21.78 2.99 14.89
N MET A 138 -21.12 1.83 14.87
CA MET A 138 -21.45 0.72 13.98
C MET A 138 -22.59 -0.14 14.54
N GLU A 139 -23.47 -0.61 13.66
CA GLU A 139 -24.62 -1.45 14.03
C GLU A 139 -24.50 -2.86 13.48
N THR A 140 -24.24 -2.97 12.18
CA THR A 140 -24.13 -4.25 11.48
C THR A 140 -22.69 -4.76 11.48
N GLY A 141 -21.73 -3.85 11.29
CA GLY A 141 -20.33 -4.16 11.05
C GLY A 141 -20.07 -4.69 9.63
N LYS A 142 -21.05 -4.55 8.71
CA LYS A 142 -20.91 -5.02 7.33
C LYS A 142 -19.78 -4.27 6.65
N THR A 143 -18.78 -5.01 6.19
CA THR A 143 -17.49 -4.47 5.74
C THR A 143 -17.15 -4.98 4.34
N PHE A 144 -16.72 -4.08 3.50
CA PHE A 144 -15.98 -4.42 2.29
C PHE A 144 -14.48 -4.26 2.55
N ILE A 145 -13.72 -5.33 2.35
CA ILE A 145 -12.25 -5.31 2.33
C ILE A 145 -11.84 -5.52 0.88
N SER A 146 -10.88 -4.73 0.39
CA SER A 146 -10.41 -4.86 -0.99
C SER A 146 -9.93 -6.28 -1.26
N VAL A 147 -10.41 -6.83 -2.37
CA VAL A 147 -10.05 -8.17 -2.83
C VAL A 147 -9.46 -8.05 -4.23
N SER A 148 -8.43 -8.86 -4.49
CA SER A 148 -7.85 -9.00 -5.82
C SER A 148 -8.12 -10.42 -6.33
N PRO A 149 -8.19 -10.63 -7.65
CA PRO A 149 -8.23 -11.98 -8.22
C PRO A 149 -7.08 -12.82 -7.68
N ALA A 150 -7.35 -14.09 -7.38
CA ALA A 150 -6.33 -14.99 -6.84
C ALA A 150 -5.14 -15.08 -7.80
N ALA A 151 -3.94 -14.83 -7.28
CA ALA A 151 -2.69 -15.16 -7.96
C ALA A 151 -2.39 -16.66 -7.75
N GLU A 152 -1.70 -17.28 -8.69
CA GLU A 152 -1.20 -18.64 -8.50
C GLU A 152 -0.25 -18.65 -7.29
N GLY A 153 -0.48 -19.58 -6.35
CA GLY A 153 0.30 -19.70 -5.15
C GLY A 153 1.73 -20.14 -5.48
N GLU A 154 2.71 -19.33 -5.08
CA GLU A 154 4.13 -19.70 -5.18
C GLU A 154 4.59 -20.30 -3.85
N THR A 155 5.52 -21.26 -3.93
CA THR A 155 6.18 -21.84 -2.77
C THR A 155 7.68 -21.82 -2.92
N THR A 156 8.41 -21.78 -1.80
CA THR A 156 9.84 -22.01 -1.79
C THR A 156 10.15 -23.46 -2.15
N ALA A 157 11.41 -23.78 -2.49
CA ALA A 157 11.85 -25.16 -2.73
C ALA A 157 11.56 -26.11 -1.54
N ARG A 158 11.37 -25.57 -0.33
CA ARG A 158 11.00 -26.32 0.88
C ARG A 158 9.52 -26.26 1.24
N GLY A 159 8.66 -25.84 0.31
CA GLY A 159 7.21 -25.82 0.48
C GLY A 159 6.66 -24.69 1.34
N LYS A 160 7.49 -23.70 1.73
CA LYS A 160 6.96 -22.50 2.41
C LYS A 160 6.24 -21.61 1.42
N ARG A 161 5.07 -21.15 1.79
CA ARG A 161 4.27 -20.24 0.96
C ARG A 161 4.97 -18.90 0.73
N ILE A 162 4.85 -18.39 -0.49
CA ILE A 162 5.28 -17.04 -0.88
C ILE A 162 4.02 -16.25 -1.23
N GLY A 163 3.81 -15.14 -0.53
CA GLY A 163 2.61 -14.30 -0.65
C GLY A 163 1.48 -14.71 0.30
N LEU A 164 0.65 -13.73 0.66
CA LEU A 164 -0.62 -13.95 1.35
C LEU A 164 -1.71 -14.20 0.31
N GLU A 165 -2.68 -15.07 0.65
CA GLU A 165 -3.86 -15.26 -0.19
C GLU A 165 -4.85 -14.11 -0.04
N ASP A 166 -4.82 -13.45 1.12
CA ASP A 166 -5.83 -12.48 1.51
C ASP A 166 -5.30 -11.51 2.57
N ASP A 167 -5.74 -10.25 2.52
CA ASP A 167 -5.49 -9.26 3.58
C ASP A 167 -6.05 -9.73 4.94
N THR A 168 -7.07 -10.62 4.94
CA THR A 168 -7.57 -11.24 6.18
C THR A 168 -6.57 -12.23 6.80
N ASP A 169 -5.53 -12.66 6.09
CA ASP A 169 -4.47 -13.50 6.65
C ASP A 169 -3.61 -12.77 7.68
N TYR A 170 -3.59 -11.44 7.64
CA TYR A 170 -3.03 -10.61 8.71
C TYR A 170 -3.86 -10.69 10.00
N LEU A 171 -5.17 -10.97 9.89
CA LEU A 171 -6.12 -11.03 11.00
C LEU A 171 -6.21 -12.43 11.63
N SER A 172 -5.07 -13.03 11.99
CA SER A 172 -5.03 -14.41 12.50
C SER A 172 -5.74 -14.66 13.84
N VAL A 173 -6.16 -13.60 14.53
CA VAL A 173 -6.87 -13.71 15.83
C VAL A 173 -8.31 -14.21 15.65
N TRP A 174 -8.91 -13.99 14.50
CA TRP A 174 -10.28 -14.40 14.21
C TRP A 174 -10.30 -15.52 13.17
N PRO A 175 -10.93 -16.66 13.46
CA PRO A 175 -11.20 -17.66 12.42
C PRO A 175 -11.91 -16.99 11.25
N LYS A 176 -11.45 -17.21 10.01
CA LYS A 176 -12.06 -16.62 8.79
C LYS A 176 -13.59 -16.80 8.78
N ARG A 177 -14.09 -17.94 9.27
CA ARG A 177 -15.52 -18.23 9.40
C ARG A 177 -16.29 -17.25 10.30
N LEU A 178 -15.64 -16.63 11.29
CA LEU A 178 -16.28 -15.62 12.14
C LEU A 178 -16.33 -14.24 11.47
N LEU A 179 -15.48 -13.98 10.48
CA LEU A 179 -15.45 -12.73 9.72
C LEU A 179 -16.40 -12.76 8.51
N GLU A 180 -16.65 -13.94 7.92
CA GLU A 180 -17.53 -14.09 6.76
C GLU A 180 -18.89 -13.39 6.87
N PRO A 181 -19.63 -13.47 7.98
CA PRO A 181 -20.92 -12.77 8.11
C PRO A 181 -20.81 -11.25 8.02
N PHE A 182 -19.63 -10.69 8.31
CA PHE A 182 -19.36 -9.26 8.22
C PHE A 182 -18.89 -8.83 6.84
N LEU A 183 -18.46 -9.74 5.98
CA LEU A 183 -18.00 -9.40 4.65
C LEU A 183 -19.18 -9.11 3.71
N ALA A 184 -19.14 -7.95 3.05
CA ALA A 184 -20.13 -7.58 2.02
C ALA A 184 -19.95 -8.37 0.73
N VAL A 185 -18.74 -8.87 0.50
CA VAL A 185 -18.36 -9.63 -0.69
C VAL A 185 -17.71 -10.94 -0.25
N PRO A 186 -18.21 -12.09 -0.73
CA PRO A 186 -17.65 -13.38 -0.37
C PRO A 186 -16.27 -13.60 -0.99
N SER A 187 -15.39 -14.33 -0.31
CA SER A 187 -14.04 -14.62 -0.80
C SER A 187 -14.01 -15.41 -2.11
N SER A 188 -15.09 -16.10 -2.47
CA SER A 188 -15.22 -16.83 -3.75
C SER A 188 -15.14 -15.94 -4.99
N ILE A 189 -15.37 -14.63 -4.87
CA ILE A 189 -15.24 -13.68 -5.99
C ILE A 189 -13.83 -13.68 -6.61
N LYS A 190 -12.80 -14.01 -5.82
CA LYS A 190 -11.41 -14.11 -6.27
C LYS A 190 -11.18 -15.14 -7.35
N LYS A 191 -12.09 -16.11 -7.51
CA LYS A 191 -12.01 -17.16 -8.54
C LYS A 191 -12.37 -16.65 -9.93
N ILE A 192 -12.97 -15.46 -10.05
CA ILE A 192 -13.25 -14.81 -11.33
C ILE A 192 -11.93 -14.31 -11.92
N ARG A 193 -11.58 -14.74 -13.12
CA ARG A 193 -10.33 -14.40 -13.82
C ARG A 193 -10.48 -13.17 -14.73
N ASP A 194 -11.65 -13.05 -15.38
CA ASP A 194 -11.93 -11.90 -16.25
C ASP A 194 -12.15 -10.62 -15.43
N ALA A 195 -11.36 -9.58 -15.71
CA ALA A 195 -11.37 -8.32 -14.96
C ALA A 195 -12.72 -7.59 -15.04
N THR A 196 -13.42 -7.67 -16.17
CA THR A 196 -14.72 -7.03 -16.36
C THR A 196 -15.80 -7.77 -15.56
N SER A 197 -15.83 -9.09 -15.63
CA SER A 197 -16.72 -9.94 -14.85
C SER A 197 -16.47 -9.81 -13.34
N PHE A 198 -15.20 -9.72 -12.93
CA PHE A 198 -14.82 -9.48 -11.54
C PHE A 198 -15.37 -8.15 -11.04
N ARG A 199 -15.12 -7.03 -11.75
CA ARG A 199 -15.64 -5.70 -11.39
C ARG A 199 -17.18 -5.69 -11.36
N ARG A 200 -17.83 -6.34 -12.35
CA ARG A 200 -19.28 -6.44 -12.42
C ARG A 200 -19.86 -7.16 -11.20
N ALA A 201 -19.29 -8.31 -10.82
CA ALA A 201 -19.71 -9.06 -9.64
C ALA A 201 -19.48 -8.26 -8.36
N LEU A 202 -18.31 -7.62 -8.24
CA LEU A 202 -17.94 -6.82 -7.09
C LEU A 202 -18.91 -5.65 -6.86
N VAL A 203 -19.20 -4.85 -7.89
CA VAL A 203 -20.11 -3.70 -7.74
C VAL A 203 -21.54 -4.14 -7.50
N ALA A 204 -22.02 -5.23 -8.11
CA ALA A 204 -23.36 -5.74 -7.89
C ALA A 204 -23.56 -6.15 -6.42
N MET A 205 -22.59 -6.87 -5.84
CA MET A 205 -22.63 -7.29 -4.43
C MET A 205 -22.54 -6.10 -3.48
N LEU A 206 -21.65 -5.13 -3.76
CA LEU A 206 -21.50 -3.93 -2.94
C LEU A 206 -22.77 -3.09 -2.94
N ILE A 207 -23.42 -2.90 -4.09
CA ILE A 207 -24.68 -2.16 -4.18
C ILE A 207 -25.81 -2.96 -3.51
N ALA A 208 -25.83 -4.28 -3.63
CA ALA A 208 -26.83 -5.11 -2.96
C ALA A 208 -26.73 -5.05 -1.42
N ALA A 209 -25.54 -4.82 -0.87
CA ALA A 209 -25.31 -4.68 0.56
C ALA A 209 -25.86 -3.33 1.09
N ASP A 210 -27.15 -3.29 1.42
CA ASP A 210 -27.84 -2.11 1.95
C ASP A 210 -27.45 -1.76 3.38
N ASP A 211 -26.79 -2.69 4.05
CA ASP A 211 -26.29 -2.59 5.41
C ASP A 211 -24.77 -2.34 5.49
N LEU A 212 -24.12 -2.00 4.38
CA LEU A 212 -22.69 -1.68 4.31
C LEU A 212 -22.34 -0.47 5.20
N GLU A 213 -21.46 -0.67 6.17
CA GLU A 213 -21.02 0.37 7.11
C GLU A 213 -19.55 0.73 6.96
N ILE A 214 -18.71 -0.19 6.45
CA ILE A 214 -17.27 -0.02 6.38
C ILE A 214 -16.78 -0.39 4.99
N ILE A 215 -15.98 0.49 4.40
CA ILE A 215 -15.18 0.21 3.20
C ILE A 215 -13.70 0.31 3.60
N SER A 216 -12.94 -0.77 3.43
CA SER A 216 -11.50 -0.80 3.65
C SER A 216 -10.80 -1.16 2.35
N VAL A 217 -10.21 -0.16 1.71
CA VAL A 217 -9.42 -0.30 0.48
C VAL A 217 -8.02 0.27 0.72
N TRP A 218 -7.03 -0.17 -0.04
CA TRP A 218 -5.70 0.43 0.03
C TRP A 218 -5.71 1.78 -0.69
N ASN A 219 -5.85 1.78 -2.00
CA ASN A 219 -5.91 3.01 -2.77
C ASN A 219 -7.37 3.46 -2.96
N PRO A 220 -7.74 4.70 -2.59
CA PRO A 220 -9.09 5.23 -2.79
C PRO A 220 -9.51 5.29 -4.26
N THR A 221 -8.57 5.36 -5.21
CA THR A 221 -8.84 5.32 -6.65
C THR A 221 -9.59 4.05 -7.07
N LEU A 222 -9.40 2.92 -6.38
CA LEU A 222 -10.18 1.71 -6.65
C LEU A 222 -11.68 1.95 -6.48
N LEU A 223 -12.08 2.68 -5.44
CA LEU A 223 -13.48 2.99 -5.21
C LEU A 223 -14.03 3.93 -6.29
N GLU A 224 -13.24 4.90 -6.75
CA GLU A 224 -13.62 5.77 -7.87
C GLU A 224 -13.83 4.95 -9.15
N ILE A 225 -12.90 4.07 -9.51
CA ILE A 225 -13.01 3.18 -10.68
C ILE A 225 -14.26 2.29 -10.62
N LEU A 226 -14.60 1.77 -9.44
CA LEU A 226 -15.82 0.96 -9.28
C LEU A 226 -17.09 1.80 -9.48
N MET A 227 -17.10 3.03 -9.00
CA MET A 227 -18.22 3.96 -9.22
C MET A 227 -18.35 4.33 -10.69
N ASP A 228 -17.26 4.66 -11.36
CA ASP A 228 -17.24 5.00 -12.79
C ASP A 228 -17.68 3.79 -13.64
N PHE A 229 -17.25 2.58 -13.29
CA PHE A 229 -17.69 1.34 -13.95
C PHE A 229 -19.21 1.13 -13.87
N VAL A 230 -19.83 1.48 -12.74
CA VAL A 230 -21.29 1.44 -12.58
C VAL A 230 -21.96 2.48 -13.48
N GLU A 231 -21.41 3.69 -13.53
CA GLU A 231 -21.98 4.78 -14.36
C GLU A 231 -21.92 4.47 -15.85
N GLU A 232 -20.83 3.89 -16.32
CA GLU A 232 -20.66 3.46 -17.73
C GLU A 232 -21.57 2.28 -18.11
N ARG A 233 -21.78 1.32 -17.19
CA ARG A 233 -22.52 0.06 -17.47
C ARG A 233 -23.83 -0.03 -16.73
N ARG A 234 -24.39 1.10 -16.40
CA ARG A 234 -25.58 1.31 -15.56
C ARG A 234 -26.75 0.37 -15.87
N ALA A 235 -27.15 0.30 -17.14
CA ALA A 235 -28.29 -0.53 -17.56
C ALA A 235 -28.08 -2.00 -17.20
N ARG A 236 -26.88 -2.52 -17.46
CA ARG A 236 -26.53 -3.91 -17.18
C ARG A 236 -26.46 -4.21 -15.69
N ILE A 237 -25.86 -3.30 -14.93
CA ILE A 237 -25.77 -3.45 -13.46
C ILE A 237 -27.17 -3.43 -12.84
N ILE A 238 -28.06 -2.53 -13.27
CA ILE A 238 -29.45 -2.48 -12.80
C ILE A 238 -30.20 -3.80 -13.11
N GLU A 239 -29.96 -4.40 -14.27
CA GLU A 239 -30.58 -5.68 -14.62
C GLU A 239 -30.11 -6.80 -13.67
N ASP A 240 -28.82 -6.90 -13.40
CA ASP A 240 -28.26 -7.88 -12.46
C ASP A 240 -28.84 -7.70 -11.05
N LEU A 241 -28.91 -6.45 -10.58
CA LEU A 241 -29.45 -6.11 -9.25
C LEU A 241 -30.94 -6.46 -9.13
N LYS A 242 -31.74 -6.29 -10.18
CA LYS A 242 -33.16 -6.73 -10.22
C LYS A 242 -33.29 -8.24 -10.14
N ARG A 243 -32.42 -8.98 -10.81
CA ARG A 243 -32.43 -10.45 -10.81
C ARG A 243 -32.03 -11.00 -9.45
N GLY A 244 -31.21 -10.28 -8.65
CA GLY A 244 -30.64 -10.74 -7.38
C GLY A 244 -29.65 -11.87 -7.55
N ARG A 245 -29.14 -12.07 -8.76
CA ARG A 245 -28.14 -13.08 -9.10
C ARG A 245 -27.28 -12.63 -10.29
N LEU A 246 -26.08 -13.17 -10.32
CA LEU A 246 -25.13 -12.91 -11.39
C LEU A 246 -24.35 -14.20 -11.70
N ASP A 247 -24.34 -14.57 -12.96
CA ASP A 247 -23.55 -15.68 -13.48
C ASP A 247 -22.31 -15.09 -14.17
N CYS A 248 -21.12 -15.48 -13.70
CA CYS A 248 -19.82 -15.07 -14.21
C CYS A 248 -18.94 -16.30 -14.38
N GLU A 249 -18.45 -16.53 -15.60
CA GLU A 249 -17.69 -17.73 -15.93
C GLU A 249 -18.48 -18.99 -15.50
N ASN A 250 -17.89 -19.84 -14.67
CA ASN A 250 -18.53 -21.04 -14.12
C ASN A 250 -19.05 -20.83 -12.68
N LEU A 251 -19.16 -19.56 -12.24
CA LEU A 251 -19.55 -19.20 -10.89
C LEU A 251 -20.90 -18.49 -10.89
N ARG A 252 -21.72 -18.86 -9.93
CA ARG A 252 -22.99 -18.19 -9.64
C ARG A 252 -22.91 -17.49 -8.32
N PHE A 253 -23.31 -16.22 -8.31
CA PHE A 253 -23.43 -15.39 -7.12
C PHE A 253 -24.87 -14.97 -6.91
N GLU A 254 -25.38 -15.20 -5.73
CA GLU A 254 -26.72 -14.76 -5.31
C GLU A 254 -26.56 -13.65 -4.27
N PHE A 255 -27.40 -12.63 -4.37
CA PHE A 255 -27.44 -11.52 -3.44
C PHE A 255 -28.88 -11.03 -3.29
N ARG A 256 -29.12 -10.26 -2.25
CA ARG A 256 -30.45 -9.69 -2.01
C ARG A 256 -30.84 -8.77 -3.16
N ARG A 257 -32.06 -8.92 -3.69
CA ARG A 257 -32.60 -8.02 -4.69
C ARG A 257 -32.62 -6.59 -4.16
N VAL A 258 -32.18 -5.66 -4.98
CA VAL A 258 -32.16 -4.24 -4.63
C VAL A 258 -33.56 -3.66 -4.85
N SER A 259 -34.05 -2.86 -3.91
CA SER A 259 -35.38 -2.23 -4.00
C SER A 259 -35.47 -1.25 -5.18
N ASP A 260 -36.68 -1.08 -5.72
CA ASP A 260 -36.91 -0.16 -6.84
C ASP A 260 -36.52 1.28 -6.49
N ALA A 261 -36.70 1.70 -5.23
CA ALA A 261 -36.25 3.01 -4.77
C ALA A 261 -34.73 3.20 -4.92
N ARG A 262 -33.92 2.22 -4.52
CA ARG A 262 -32.46 2.28 -4.69
C ARG A 262 -32.03 2.12 -6.14
N LEU A 263 -32.75 1.32 -6.93
CA LEU A 263 -32.51 1.22 -8.38
C LEU A 263 -32.82 2.54 -9.10
N LYS A 264 -33.79 3.34 -8.59
CA LYS A 264 -34.06 4.67 -9.10
C LYS A 264 -32.90 5.62 -8.87
N LEU A 265 -32.27 5.58 -7.67
CA LEU A 265 -31.07 6.38 -7.36
C LEU A 265 -29.91 6.09 -8.33
N LEU A 266 -29.73 4.82 -8.72
CA LEU A 266 -28.72 4.44 -9.71
C LEU A 266 -29.00 4.98 -11.12
N LYS A 267 -30.23 5.39 -11.45
CA LYS A 267 -30.59 6.01 -12.74
C LYS A 267 -30.32 7.51 -12.79
N GLU A 268 -30.15 8.14 -11.64
CA GLU A 268 -29.89 9.57 -11.56
C GLU A 268 -28.48 9.92 -12.05
N GLN A 269 -28.31 11.11 -12.61
CA GLN A 269 -27.04 11.62 -13.10
C GLN A 269 -26.83 13.06 -12.58
N PRO A 270 -25.76 13.31 -11.81
CA PRO A 270 -24.77 12.33 -11.30
C PRO A 270 -25.38 11.41 -10.24
N THR A 271 -24.81 10.20 -10.11
CA THR A 271 -25.25 9.24 -9.09
C THR A 271 -24.95 9.76 -7.69
N ARG A 272 -25.95 9.76 -6.82
CA ARG A 272 -25.80 10.18 -5.42
C ARG A 272 -25.31 9.01 -4.57
N TRP A 273 -24.00 8.72 -4.60
CA TRP A 273 -23.37 7.55 -3.99
C TRP A 273 -23.63 7.43 -2.48
N ALA A 274 -23.69 8.56 -1.76
CA ALA A 274 -24.01 8.54 -0.33
C ALA A 274 -25.40 7.97 -0.03
N GLU A 275 -26.34 8.07 -0.97
CA GLU A 275 -27.69 7.51 -0.84
C GLU A 275 -27.78 6.04 -1.26
N ILE A 276 -26.83 5.57 -2.10
CA ILE A 276 -26.69 4.15 -2.45
C ILE A 276 -26.25 3.36 -1.21
N TRP A 277 -25.34 3.92 -0.40
CA TRP A 277 -24.89 3.32 0.86
C TRP A 277 -25.21 4.21 2.07
N PRO A 278 -26.51 4.33 2.45
CA PRO A 278 -26.93 5.28 3.48
C PRO A 278 -26.41 4.96 4.88
N ARG A 279 -25.93 3.74 5.09
CA ARG A 279 -25.35 3.30 6.38
C ARG A 279 -23.83 3.38 6.40
N LEU A 280 -23.18 3.80 5.32
CA LEU A 280 -21.72 3.90 5.27
C LEU A 280 -21.22 4.93 6.28
N LYS A 281 -20.34 4.49 7.18
CA LYS A 281 -19.85 5.28 8.32
C LYS A 281 -18.33 5.44 8.32
N LEU A 282 -17.61 4.52 7.70
CA LEU A 282 -16.15 4.52 7.66
C LEU A 282 -15.64 4.09 6.29
N ILE A 283 -14.74 4.89 5.73
CA ILE A 283 -13.91 4.53 4.59
C ILE A 283 -12.45 4.60 5.04
N SER A 284 -11.80 3.44 5.16
CA SER A 284 -10.39 3.33 5.50
C SER A 284 -9.58 3.12 4.23
N CYS A 285 -8.69 4.06 3.89
CA CYS A 285 -7.86 4.01 2.69
C CYS A 285 -6.55 4.76 2.91
N TRP A 286 -5.62 4.71 1.97
CA TRP A 286 -4.52 5.65 1.94
C TRP A 286 -5.06 7.07 1.73
N ALA A 287 -4.52 8.04 2.50
CA ALA A 287 -5.01 9.41 2.48
C ALA A 287 -3.87 10.45 2.47
N SER A 288 -2.63 10.01 2.31
CA SER A 288 -1.43 10.86 2.29
C SER A 288 -0.72 10.77 0.95
N ALA A 289 0.17 11.70 0.68
CA ALA A 289 0.98 11.80 -0.54
C ALA A 289 0.12 11.69 -1.81
N ASN A 290 0.48 10.81 -2.76
CA ASN A 290 -0.21 10.66 -4.04
C ASN A 290 -1.69 10.23 -3.93
N ALA A 291 -2.08 9.61 -2.81
CA ALA A 291 -3.48 9.20 -2.58
C ALA A 291 -4.37 10.33 -2.02
N ALA A 292 -3.80 11.42 -1.53
CA ALA A 292 -4.54 12.50 -0.87
C ALA A 292 -5.62 13.14 -1.76
N PRO A 293 -5.39 13.43 -3.06
CA PRO A 293 -6.43 14.00 -3.93
C PRO A 293 -7.65 13.08 -4.10
N SER A 294 -7.43 11.78 -4.29
CA SER A 294 -8.51 10.80 -4.44
C SER A 294 -9.27 10.61 -3.12
N ALA A 295 -8.55 10.54 -1.98
CA ALA A 295 -9.17 10.46 -0.66
C ALA A 295 -10.06 11.69 -0.37
N LYS A 296 -9.65 12.89 -0.82
CA LYS A 296 -10.46 14.09 -0.73
C LYS A 296 -11.74 13.98 -1.55
N ARG A 297 -11.66 13.56 -2.83
CA ARG A 297 -12.85 13.36 -3.68
C ARG A 297 -13.80 12.32 -3.09
N ILE A 298 -13.29 11.25 -2.51
CA ILE A 298 -14.09 10.24 -1.79
C ILE A 298 -14.80 10.89 -0.58
N LYS A 299 -14.11 11.72 0.20
CA LYS A 299 -14.72 12.44 1.32
C LYS A 299 -15.85 13.36 0.86
N ASP A 300 -15.67 14.06 -0.26
CA ASP A 300 -16.68 14.94 -0.83
C ASP A 300 -17.93 14.15 -1.32
N ARG A 301 -17.71 12.95 -1.87
CA ARG A 301 -18.80 12.04 -2.31
C ARG A 301 -19.54 11.37 -1.15
N PHE A 302 -18.90 11.21 0.01
CA PHE A 302 -19.46 10.57 1.21
C PHE A 302 -19.32 11.46 2.45
N PRO A 303 -20.02 12.62 2.49
CA PRO A 303 -19.84 13.61 3.54
C PRO A 303 -20.18 13.11 4.94
N ASN A 304 -21.05 12.09 5.04
CA ASN A 304 -21.49 11.50 6.31
C ASN A 304 -20.59 10.34 6.79
N ALA A 305 -19.61 9.92 5.99
CA ALA A 305 -18.68 8.88 6.37
C ALA A 305 -17.35 9.48 6.85
N LEU A 306 -16.76 8.86 7.88
CA LEU A 306 -15.40 9.15 8.28
C LEU A 306 -14.44 8.56 7.23
N VAL A 307 -13.69 9.40 6.53
CA VAL A 307 -12.57 8.94 5.70
C VAL A 307 -11.31 8.98 6.55
N GLN A 308 -10.75 7.80 6.83
CA GLN A 308 -9.61 7.64 7.72
C GLN A 308 -8.43 7.01 6.98
N GLY A 309 -7.27 7.67 7.08
CA GLY A 309 -6.00 7.13 6.59
C GLY A 309 -5.60 5.85 7.32
N LYS A 310 -4.86 4.97 6.64
CA LYS A 310 -4.34 3.72 7.23
C LYS A 310 -3.03 3.93 8.01
N GLY A 311 -2.39 5.09 7.87
CA GLY A 311 -1.07 5.35 8.42
C GLY A 311 0.06 4.63 7.68
N LEU A 312 1.19 4.47 8.36
CA LEU A 312 2.36 3.77 7.85
C LEU A 312 2.20 2.27 8.09
N LEU A 313 1.80 1.58 7.04
CA LEU A 313 1.60 0.14 7.04
C LEU A 313 2.26 -0.43 5.79
N ALA A 314 3.34 -1.16 5.97
CA ALA A 314 4.10 -1.80 4.91
C ALA A 314 4.22 -3.30 5.19
N THR A 315 4.60 -4.06 4.18
CA THR A 315 4.86 -5.50 4.31
C THR A 315 5.93 -5.79 5.37
N GLU A 316 6.89 -4.89 5.49
CA GLU A 316 8.02 -5.01 6.42
C GLU A 316 7.59 -4.84 7.88
N ALA A 317 6.63 -3.97 8.17
CA ALA A 317 6.15 -3.75 9.54
C ALA A 317 4.85 -2.94 9.61
N PRO A 318 4.02 -3.14 10.66
CA PRO A 318 2.97 -2.21 11.04
C PRO A 318 3.61 -1.08 11.87
N MET A 319 3.88 0.08 11.25
CA MET A 319 4.63 1.14 11.90
C MET A 319 3.74 2.10 12.70
N THR A 320 2.53 2.38 12.23
CA THR A 320 1.62 3.28 12.94
C THR A 320 0.20 2.73 12.99
N VAL A 321 -0.58 3.26 13.90
CA VAL A 321 -2.02 3.01 13.99
C VAL A 321 -2.77 4.34 13.94
N PRO A 322 -3.82 4.48 13.11
CA PRO A 322 -4.66 5.66 13.13
C PRO A 322 -5.46 5.70 14.43
N LEU A 323 -5.40 6.82 15.13
CA LEU A 323 -6.18 7.07 16.34
C LEU A 323 -7.05 8.32 16.16
N ILE A 324 -8.33 8.20 16.44
CA ILE A 324 -9.27 9.32 16.36
C ILE A 324 -8.90 10.41 17.37
N GLU A 325 -8.56 10.00 18.60
CA GLU A 325 -8.17 10.94 19.65
C GLU A 325 -6.86 11.69 19.33
N ALA A 326 -5.90 11.00 18.72
CA ALA A 326 -4.65 11.61 18.30
C ALA A 326 -4.79 12.50 17.05
N ARG A 327 -5.88 12.40 16.31
CA ARG A 327 -6.08 13.05 15.01
C ARG A 327 -4.93 12.78 14.02
N GLY A 328 -4.30 11.61 14.15
CA GLY A 328 -3.09 11.26 13.40
C GLY A 328 -2.73 9.79 13.53
N PHE A 329 -1.51 9.47 13.11
CA PHE A 329 -0.99 8.12 13.03
C PHE A 329 0.07 7.93 14.13
N ALA A 330 -0.33 7.32 15.24
CA ALA A 330 0.55 7.09 16.38
C ALA A 330 1.49 5.89 16.11
N PRO A 331 2.79 5.95 16.46
CA PRO A 331 3.72 4.84 16.32
C PRO A 331 3.35 3.68 17.23
N LEU A 332 3.88 2.49 16.94
CA LEU A 332 3.71 1.27 17.72
C LEU A 332 5.02 0.94 18.50
N PRO A 333 5.35 1.67 19.59
CA PRO A 333 6.70 1.65 20.16
C PRO A 333 7.12 0.33 20.80
N SER A 334 6.20 -0.60 21.04
CA SER A 334 6.50 -1.96 21.52
C SER A 334 6.51 -3.01 20.39
N GLU A 335 6.26 -2.59 19.13
CA GLU A 335 6.19 -3.51 17.98
C GLU A 335 7.33 -3.28 16.99
N VAL A 336 7.69 -2.02 16.76
CA VAL A 336 8.75 -1.59 15.86
C VAL A 336 9.69 -0.65 16.62
N PHE A 337 10.97 -0.85 16.48
CA PHE A 337 11.99 0.11 16.95
C PHE A 337 12.28 1.05 15.79
N TYR A 338 12.23 2.35 16.06
CA TYR A 338 12.34 3.42 15.08
C TYR A 338 13.64 4.17 15.23
N GLU A 339 14.27 4.44 14.11
CA GLU A 339 15.35 5.40 13.94
C GLU A 339 14.95 6.33 12.79
N PHE A 340 15.27 7.61 12.92
CA PHE A 340 14.88 8.66 12.00
C PHE A 340 16.14 9.31 11.43
N GLU A 341 16.43 9.04 10.16
CA GLU A 341 17.59 9.57 9.47
C GLU A 341 17.23 10.90 8.78
N ASP A 342 17.96 11.95 9.08
CA ASP A 342 17.76 13.26 8.46
C ASP A 342 18.47 13.34 7.07
N GLU A 343 18.42 14.51 6.43
CA GLU A 343 19.04 14.73 5.12
C GLU A 343 20.57 14.65 5.14
N ARG A 344 21.21 14.79 6.31
CA ARG A 344 22.65 14.68 6.51
C ARG A 344 23.09 13.26 6.84
N GLY A 345 22.12 12.34 7.03
CA GLY A 345 22.38 10.96 7.44
C GLY A 345 22.56 10.81 8.95
N GLU A 346 22.25 11.85 9.74
CA GLU A 346 22.24 11.76 11.18
C GLU A 346 20.97 11.03 11.65
N VAL A 347 21.14 10.13 12.62
CA VAL A 347 20.06 9.27 13.12
C VAL A 347 19.62 9.76 14.49
N SER A 348 18.33 10.04 14.62
CA SER A 348 17.65 10.41 15.87
C SER A 348 16.73 9.29 16.35
N LEU A 349 16.51 9.20 17.66
CA LEU A 349 15.51 8.32 18.25
C LEU A 349 14.13 9.00 18.33
N ILE A 350 13.12 8.21 18.70
CA ILE A 350 11.70 8.64 18.66
C ILE A 350 11.36 9.86 19.52
N ASP A 351 12.12 10.14 20.56
CA ASP A 351 11.97 11.27 21.47
C ASP A 351 12.87 12.47 21.13
N GLU A 352 13.69 12.35 20.08
CA GLU A 352 14.65 13.36 19.65
C GLU A 352 14.21 14.09 18.36
N ILE A 353 13.14 13.59 17.70
CA ILE A 353 12.65 14.18 16.47
C ILE A 353 11.80 15.42 16.70
N GLU A 354 11.78 16.31 15.73
CA GLU A 354 11.12 17.61 15.78
C GLU A 354 9.81 17.63 14.99
N GLU A 355 8.82 18.36 15.51
CA GLU A 355 7.56 18.58 14.82
C GLU A 355 7.76 19.36 13.51
N GLY A 356 7.05 18.95 12.46
CA GLY A 356 7.12 19.58 11.14
C GLY A 356 8.29 19.14 10.28
N ARG A 357 9.26 18.38 10.82
CA ARG A 357 10.47 17.95 10.12
C ARG A 357 10.26 16.60 9.42
N ASP A 358 10.90 16.44 8.27
CA ASP A 358 10.92 15.21 7.48
C ASP A 358 12.12 14.35 7.80
N TYR A 359 11.92 13.03 7.82
CA TYR A 359 12.96 12.04 8.09
C TYR A 359 12.80 10.84 7.16
N ARG A 360 13.91 10.15 6.88
CA ARG A 360 13.88 8.80 6.32
C ARG A 360 13.70 7.81 7.47
N LEU A 361 12.80 6.85 7.27
CA LEU A 361 12.48 5.89 8.32
C LEU A 361 13.38 4.66 8.24
N VAL A 362 14.08 4.36 9.33
CA VAL A 362 14.85 3.15 9.56
C VAL A 362 14.18 2.35 10.66
N ILE A 363 13.98 1.06 10.46
CA ILE A 363 13.25 0.22 11.39
C ILE A 363 14.04 -1.02 11.81
N THR A 364 13.83 -1.44 13.06
CA THR A 364 14.21 -2.77 13.53
C THR A 364 12.95 -3.46 14.06
N GLN A 365 12.65 -4.68 13.54
CA GLN A 365 11.39 -5.35 13.81
C GLN A 365 11.55 -6.86 14.09
N LYS A 366 10.47 -7.50 14.53
CA LYS A 366 10.47 -8.86 15.09
C LYS A 366 10.61 -9.99 14.05
N GLY A 367 10.54 -9.68 12.75
CA GLY A 367 10.69 -10.63 11.63
C GLY A 367 12.09 -10.70 11.04
N GLY A 368 13.10 -10.06 11.67
CA GLY A 368 14.50 -10.20 11.28
C GLY A 368 15.09 -9.07 10.46
N LEU A 369 14.37 -7.96 10.28
CA LEU A 369 14.95 -6.75 9.69
C LEU A 369 15.50 -5.87 10.83
N TYR A 370 16.80 -5.60 10.77
CA TYR A 370 17.53 -4.83 11.77
C TYR A 370 18.16 -3.61 11.11
N ARG A 371 17.88 -2.42 11.64
CA ARG A 371 18.28 -1.12 11.08
C ARG A 371 18.03 -1.01 9.58
N TYR A 372 16.86 -1.50 9.17
CA TYR A 372 16.47 -1.60 7.76
C TYR A 372 15.85 -0.28 7.29
N ARG A 373 16.44 0.32 6.25
CA ARG A 373 15.90 1.51 5.58
C ARG A 373 14.73 1.09 4.69
N ILE A 374 13.51 1.44 5.12
CA ILE A 374 12.28 1.06 4.41
C ILE A 374 12.08 1.85 3.10
N GLY A 375 12.80 2.98 2.95
CA GLY A 375 12.70 3.86 1.81
C GLY A 375 11.56 4.88 1.91
N ASP A 376 10.83 4.94 3.02
CA ASP A 376 9.75 5.89 3.23
C ASP A 376 10.29 7.17 3.91
N ARG A 377 9.81 8.34 3.42
CA ARG A 377 9.94 9.63 4.11
C ARG A 377 8.70 9.86 4.93
N VAL A 378 8.91 10.29 6.17
CA VAL A 378 7.84 10.56 7.13
C VAL A 378 8.02 11.94 7.73
N ARG A 379 6.91 12.60 8.06
CA ARG A 379 6.89 13.85 8.82
C ARG A 379 6.31 13.62 10.18
N ALA A 380 6.96 14.14 11.22
CA ALA A 380 6.34 14.29 12.53
C ALA A 380 5.36 15.49 12.49
N THR A 381 4.06 15.23 12.34
CA THR A 381 3.07 16.29 12.14
C THR A 381 2.72 17.03 13.42
N HIS A 382 2.69 16.33 14.53
CA HIS A 382 2.42 16.82 15.89
C HIS A 382 2.70 15.70 16.88
N PHE A 383 2.63 16.02 18.16
CA PHE A 383 2.78 15.01 19.22
C PHE A 383 1.44 14.68 19.88
N TYR A 384 1.17 13.39 20.01
CA TYR A 384 0.09 12.88 20.85
C TYR A 384 0.70 12.27 22.11
N GLN A 385 0.43 12.89 23.25
CA GLN A 385 1.16 12.66 24.51
C GLN A 385 2.66 12.98 24.32
N SER A 386 3.55 12.00 24.44
CA SER A 386 4.99 12.20 24.17
C SER A 386 5.46 11.47 22.90
N ALA A 387 4.54 10.94 22.12
CA ALA A 387 4.87 10.21 20.89
C ALA A 387 4.55 11.05 19.65
N PRO A 388 5.43 11.08 18.63
CA PRO A 388 5.17 11.80 17.38
C PRO A 388 4.06 11.10 16.58
N CYS A 389 3.15 11.86 15.99
CA CYS A 389 2.28 11.37 14.94
C CYS A 389 3.01 11.44 13.60
N LEU A 390 3.13 10.31 12.91
CA LEU A 390 3.96 10.16 11.72
C LEU A 390 3.10 10.09 10.46
N GLU A 391 3.30 11.00 9.53
CA GLU A 391 2.62 11.01 8.25
C GLU A 391 3.57 10.69 7.10
N PHE A 392 3.11 9.85 6.18
CA PHE A 392 3.86 9.48 4.97
C PHE A 392 3.95 10.66 4.00
N GLN A 393 5.16 10.99 3.58
CA GLN A 393 5.47 12.09 2.65
C GLN A 393 5.87 11.60 1.26
N GLY A 394 6.02 10.30 1.07
CA GLY A 394 6.51 9.71 -0.17
C GLY A 394 7.69 8.78 0.07
N ARG A 395 8.29 8.28 -1.02
CA ARG A 395 9.49 7.47 -0.95
C ARG A 395 10.75 8.30 -1.17
N ALA A 396 11.78 8.01 -0.37
CA ALA A 396 13.09 8.61 -0.53
C ALA A 396 13.76 8.12 -1.83
N ASP A 397 13.58 6.83 -2.15
CA ASP A 397 14.06 6.25 -3.39
C ASP A 397 13.01 6.49 -4.46
N ALA A 398 13.38 7.32 -5.39
CA ALA A 398 12.55 7.84 -6.45
C ALA A 398 11.86 6.73 -7.29
N VAL A 399 10.70 6.34 -6.87
CA VAL A 399 9.81 5.40 -7.56
C VAL A 399 8.63 6.20 -8.12
N SER A 400 8.23 5.96 -9.35
CA SER A 400 6.93 6.43 -9.83
C SER A 400 5.85 5.53 -9.24
N ASP A 401 4.91 6.13 -8.53
CA ASP A 401 3.85 5.42 -7.83
C ASP A 401 2.57 6.24 -7.92
N ILE A 402 1.75 5.99 -8.94
CA ILE A 402 0.49 6.71 -9.16
C ILE A 402 -0.65 6.03 -8.40
N VAL A 403 -0.72 4.70 -8.49
CA VAL A 403 -1.83 3.88 -7.97
C VAL A 403 -1.35 2.64 -7.19
N GLY A 404 -0.08 2.60 -6.79
CA GLY A 404 0.55 1.48 -6.09
C GLY A 404 1.42 0.58 -6.98
N GLU A 405 1.68 0.96 -8.23
CA GLU A 405 2.45 0.18 -9.22
C GLU A 405 3.97 0.21 -9.02
N LYS A 406 4.50 1.24 -8.37
CA LYS A 406 5.88 1.37 -7.88
C LYS A 406 6.97 1.05 -8.91
N LEU A 407 6.93 1.74 -10.05
CA LEU A 407 7.98 1.62 -11.06
C LEU A 407 9.22 2.40 -10.65
N ASN A 408 10.37 1.76 -10.67
CA ASN A 408 11.65 2.46 -10.51
C ASN A 408 12.37 2.64 -11.82
N GLU A 409 13.29 3.60 -11.81
CA GLU A 409 14.03 4.01 -13.00
C GLU A 409 14.91 2.90 -13.58
N LYS A 410 15.61 2.11 -12.74
CA LYS A 410 16.49 1.02 -13.19
C LYS A 410 15.69 -0.11 -13.87
N PHE A 411 14.50 -0.42 -13.34
CA PHE A 411 13.60 -1.37 -13.98
C PHE A 411 13.10 -0.85 -15.32
N VAL A 412 12.66 0.43 -15.35
CA VAL A 412 12.19 1.08 -16.59
C VAL A 412 13.33 1.16 -17.63
N GLU A 413 14.53 1.54 -17.23
CA GLU A 413 15.71 1.51 -18.11
C GLU A 413 15.91 0.12 -18.74
N GLY A 414 15.82 -0.94 -17.93
CA GLY A 414 15.89 -2.32 -18.43
C GLY A 414 14.74 -2.71 -19.37
N CYS A 415 13.54 -2.17 -19.16
CA CYS A 415 12.41 -2.34 -20.08
C CYS A 415 12.66 -1.63 -21.40
N LEU A 416 13.08 -0.36 -21.33
CA LEU A 416 13.32 0.49 -22.51
C LEU A 416 14.49 -0.01 -23.36
N ALA A 417 15.53 -0.56 -22.75
CA ALA A 417 16.67 -1.15 -23.46
C ALA A 417 16.29 -2.34 -24.38
N ARG A 418 15.15 -2.99 -24.11
CA ARG A 418 14.63 -4.10 -24.92
C ARG A 418 13.72 -3.62 -26.07
N ILE A 419 13.41 -2.34 -26.12
CA ILE A 419 12.58 -1.73 -27.14
C ILE A 419 13.50 -1.05 -28.15
N ASP A 420 13.61 -1.59 -29.37
CA ASP A 420 14.37 -0.94 -30.43
C ASP A 420 13.62 0.30 -30.93
N GLN A 421 14.17 1.47 -30.61
CA GLN A 421 13.52 2.76 -30.86
C GLN A 421 14.17 3.58 -31.97
N GLY A 422 15.33 3.18 -32.44
CA GLY A 422 16.06 3.92 -33.49
C GLY A 422 16.52 5.34 -33.09
N GLY A 423 16.14 5.81 -31.88
CA GLY A 423 16.46 7.13 -31.34
C GLY A 423 17.48 7.08 -30.23
N ARG A 424 17.92 8.29 -29.80
CA ARG A 424 18.91 8.49 -28.72
C ARG A 424 18.25 8.92 -27.39
N PHE A 425 17.01 9.39 -27.44
CA PHE A 425 16.29 9.90 -26.29
C PHE A 425 15.03 9.07 -26.01
N GLN A 426 14.84 8.73 -24.77
CA GLN A 426 13.66 8.03 -24.30
C GLN A 426 13.39 8.34 -22.82
N THR A 427 12.16 8.68 -22.50
CA THR A 427 11.74 8.90 -21.11
C THR A 427 10.28 8.49 -20.92
N LEU A 428 9.99 7.85 -19.80
CA LEU A 428 8.65 7.43 -19.44
C LEU A 428 8.04 8.44 -18.46
N LEU A 429 6.84 8.92 -18.75
CA LEU A 429 6.12 9.92 -17.98
C LEU A 429 4.87 9.29 -17.37
N PRO A 430 4.59 9.45 -16.07
CA PRO A 430 3.26 9.21 -15.50
C PRO A 430 2.28 10.27 -16.01
N VAL A 431 1.13 9.84 -16.49
CA VAL A 431 0.05 10.72 -16.98
C VAL A 431 -1.19 10.45 -16.15
N ILE A 432 -1.67 11.50 -15.49
CA ILE A 432 -2.92 11.47 -14.72
C ILE A 432 -3.91 12.36 -15.47
N PRO A 433 -4.84 11.79 -16.25
CA PRO A 433 -5.84 12.57 -16.98
C PRO A 433 -6.90 13.12 -16.03
N GLU A 434 -7.61 14.17 -16.44
CA GLU A 434 -8.76 14.68 -15.70
C GLU A 434 -9.92 13.67 -15.64
N LYS A 435 -10.06 12.86 -16.68
CA LYS A 435 -11.05 11.78 -16.80
C LYS A 435 -10.38 10.51 -17.32
N GLY A 436 -10.76 9.37 -16.77
CA GLY A 436 -10.18 8.06 -17.09
C GLY A 436 -9.08 7.63 -16.14
N ALA A 437 -8.54 6.44 -16.34
CA ALA A 437 -7.47 5.91 -15.51
C ALA A 437 -6.10 6.49 -15.93
N ALA A 438 -5.19 6.57 -14.97
CA ALA A 438 -3.82 6.97 -15.21
C ALA A 438 -3.10 6.00 -16.16
N HIS A 439 -2.07 6.45 -16.84
CA HIS A 439 -1.23 5.61 -17.71
C HIS A 439 0.19 6.16 -17.77
N TYR A 440 1.08 5.35 -18.32
CA TYR A 440 2.43 5.78 -18.64
C TYR A 440 2.56 6.13 -20.13
N LEU A 441 3.24 7.23 -20.42
CA LEU A 441 3.53 7.70 -21.78
C LEU A 441 5.04 7.69 -22.01
N LEU A 442 5.48 6.88 -22.96
CA LEU A 442 6.85 6.89 -23.45
C LEU A 442 7.03 7.99 -24.48
N ILE A 443 7.98 8.88 -24.25
CA ILE A 443 8.45 9.86 -25.21
C ILE A 443 9.75 9.36 -25.81
N VAL A 444 9.83 9.35 -27.12
CA VAL A 444 11.03 9.02 -27.90
C VAL A 444 11.28 10.07 -28.99
N ASP A 445 12.52 10.30 -29.35
CA ASP A 445 12.88 11.23 -30.43
C ASP A 445 12.76 10.59 -31.84
N ALA A 446 12.91 9.27 -31.92
CA ALA A 446 12.68 8.49 -33.14
C ALA A 446 12.20 7.08 -32.80
N LEU A 447 11.60 6.38 -33.76
CA LEU A 447 11.08 5.04 -33.59
C LEU A 447 11.36 4.18 -34.84
N ASN A 448 11.89 2.96 -34.62
CA ASN A 448 11.98 1.92 -35.64
C ASN A 448 10.70 1.07 -35.59
N GLY A 449 9.89 1.13 -36.64
CA GLY A 449 8.60 0.41 -36.72
C GLY A 449 7.38 1.25 -36.34
N SER A 450 6.28 0.58 -36.01
CA SER A 450 5.03 1.27 -35.68
C SER A 450 4.91 1.62 -34.20
N ILE A 451 4.14 2.66 -33.90
CA ILE A 451 3.83 3.08 -32.51
C ILE A 451 3.12 1.93 -31.77
N GLU A 452 2.22 1.23 -32.42
CA GLU A 452 1.46 0.13 -31.86
C GLU A 452 2.38 -1.01 -31.39
N SER A 453 3.37 -1.39 -32.22
CA SER A 453 4.37 -2.42 -31.87
C SER A 453 5.27 -1.97 -30.71
N CYS A 454 5.61 -0.67 -30.63
CA CYS A 454 6.35 -0.09 -29.52
C CYS A 454 5.52 -0.18 -28.23
N GLU A 455 4.25 0.22 -28.27
CA GLU A 455 3.33 0.17 -27.13
C GLU A 455 3.11 -1.27 -26.64
N GLU A 456 3.01 -2.24 -27.55
CA GLU A 456 2.87 -3.67 -27.20
C GLU A 456 4.08 -4.18 -26.44
N ARG A 457 5.27 -3.91 -26.93
CA ARG A 457 6.52 -4.31 -26.27
C ARG A 457 6.72 -3.59 -24.93
N LEU A 458 6.41 -2.30 -24.88
CA LEU A 458 6.47 -1.52 -23.64
C LEU A 458 5.54 -2.09 -22.57
N GLU A 459 4.28 -2.32 -22.94
CA GLU A 459 3.28 -2.87 -22.02
C GLU A 459 3.69 -4.25 -21.51
N ALA A 460 4.17 -5.12 -22.40
CA ALA A 460 4.64 -6.46 -22.03
C ALA A 460 5.81 -6.38 -21.03
N ALA A 461 6.78 -5.49 -21.28
CA ALA A 461 7.93 -5.30 -20.41
C ALA A 461 7.54 -4.70 -19.04
N LEU A 462 6.66 -3.69 -19.01
CA LEU A 462 6.19 -3.10 -17.75
C LEU A 462 5.35 -4.08 -16.94
N CYS A 463 4.60 -4.99 -17.58
CA CYS A 463 3.82 -6.04 -16.91
C CYS A 463 4.68 -7.11 -16.22
N GLU A 464 6.00 -7.13 -16.41
CA GLU A 464 6.90 -7.97 -15.61
C GLU A 464 6.93 -7.49 -14.14
N ALA A 465 6.74 -6.18 -13.90
CA ALA A 465 6.55 -5.66 -12.56
C ALA A 465 5.19 -6.12 -12.01
N TYR A 466 5.22 -6.84 -10.88
CA TYR A 466 4.02 -7.43 -10.28
C TYR A 466 2.91 -6.40 -10.03
N HIS A 467 3.25 -5.27 -9.39
CA HIS A 467 2.27 -4.25 -9.00
C HIS A 467 1.73 -3.47 -10.20
N TYR A 468 2.56 -3.20 -11.20
CA TYR A 468 2.09 -2.63 -12.46
C TYR A 468 1.05 -3.57 -13.10
N ARG A 469 1.36 -4.86 -13.21
CA ARG A 469 0.43 -5.86 -13.74
C ARG A 469 -0.87 -5.96 -12.94
N VAL A 470 -0.79 -5.88 -11.60
CA VAL A 470 -1.98 -5.86 -10.74
C VAL A 470 -2.81 -4.60 -10.98
N ALA A 471 -2.19 -3.42 -10.99
CA ALA A 471 -2.87 -2.15 -11.27
C ALA A 471 -3.55 -2.15 -12.65
N ARG A 472 -2.91 -2.75 -13.66
CA ARG A 472 -3.50 -2.97 -15.00
C ARG A 472 -4.73 -3.90 -14.95
N ARG A 473 -4.64 -5.02 -14.26
CA ARG A 473 -5.75 -5.97 -14.11
C ARG A 473 -6.94 -5.39 -13.35
N LEU A 474 -6.68 -4.57 -12.35
CA LEU A 474 -7.71 -3.86 -11.59
C LEU A 474 -8.31 -2.67 -12.35
N GLY A 475 -7.72 -2.27 -13.50
CA GLY A 475 -8.15 -1.10 -14.28
C GLY A 475 -7.77 0.22 -13.62
N GLN A 476 -6.85 0.21 -12.66
CA GLN A 476 -6.30 1.41 -12.03
C GLN A 476 -5.30 2.14 -12.94
N LEU A 477 -4.66 1.40 -13.85
CA LEU A 477 -3.84 1.94 -14.93
C LEU A 477 -4.41 1.53 -16.29
N GLU A 478 -4.41 2.44 -17.25
CA GLU A 478 -4.56 2.12 -18.66
C GLU A 478 -3.24 1.59 -19.24
N ARG A 479 -3.32 1.00 -20.44
CA ARG A 479 -2.17 0.52 -21.19
C ARG A 479 -1.17 1.67 -21.41
N ALA A 480 0.11 1.37 -21.30
CA ALA A 480 1.17 2.31 -21.64
C ALA A 480 1.07 2.73 -23.11
N ARG A 481 1.37 3.99 -23.37
CA ARG A 481 1.30 4.60 -24.70
C ARG A 481 2.68 5.12 -25.10
N ALA A 482 2.89 5.35 -26.39
CA ALA A 482 4.10 5.94 -26.91
C ALA A 482 3.82 7.15 -27.80
N ARG A 483 4.76 8.07 -27.87
CA ARG A 483 4.73 9.25 -28.75
C ARG A 483 6.12 9.58 -29.25
N VAL A 484 6.22 9.86 -30.54
CA VAL A 484 7.44 10.38 -31.16
C VAL A 484 7.42 11.92 -31.12
N VAL A 485 8.48 12.50 -30.56
CA VAL A 485 8.68 13.95 -30.47
C VAL A 485 10.12 14.24 -30.92
N ARG A 486 10.29 14.79 -32.11
CA ARG A 486 11.62 14.96 -32.76
C ARG A 486 12.62 15.74 -31.89
N ASP A 487 12.15 16.80 -31.22
CA ASP A 487 12.99 17.69 -30.40
C ASP A 487 12.90 17.34 -28.89
N ALA A 488 12.56 16.07 -28.56
CA ALA A 488 12.33 15.64 -27.18
C ALA A 488 13.54 15.93 -26.27
N THR A 489 14.75 15.70 -26.76
CA THR A 489 15.98 15.96 -26.01
C THR A 489 16.10 17.45 -25.66
N GLU A 490 15.93 18.34 -26.64
CA GLU A 490 16.05 19.79 -26.45
C GLU A 490 14.99 20.30 -25.47
N ILE A 491 13.73 19.92 -25.68
CA ILE A 491 12.61 20.26 -24.78
C ILE A 491 12.89 19.80 -23.34
N TYR A 492 13.45 18.61 -23.17
CA TYR A 492 13.78 18.05 -21.85
C TYR A 492 14.87 18.89 -21.14
N PHE A 493 15.98 19.16 -21.82
CA PHE A 493 17.07 19.93 -21.24
C PHE A 493 16.67 21.38 -20.99
N ASP A 494 15.92 22.01 -21.88
CA ASP A 494 15.41 23.37 -21.71
C ASP A 494 14.50 23.50 -20.51
N TYR A 495 13.66 22.48 -20.28
CA TYR A 495 12.79 22.46 -19.12
C TYR A 495 13.56 22.51 -17.79
N PHE A 496 14.58 21.67 -17.64
CA PHE A 496 15.37 21.63 -16.40
C PHE A 496 16.31 22.81 -16.26
N THR A 497 16.83 23.34 -17.37
CA THR A 497 17.63 24.56 -17.37
C THR A 497 16.81 25.77 -16.91
N ALA A 498 15.58 25.92 -17.39
CA ALA A 498 14.65 26.95 -16.95
C ALA A 498 14.30 26.88 -15.45
N ARG A 499 14.47 25.73 -14.81
CA ARG A 499 14.34 25.54 -13.36
C ARG A 499 15.64 25.80 -12.59
N GLY A 500 16.66 26.33 -13.22
CA GLY A 500 17.93 26.74 -12.59
C GLY A 500 18.98 25.62 -12.50
N MET A 501 18.77 24.46 -13.14
CA MET A 501 19.81 23.45 -13.24
C MET A 501 20.86 23.84 -14.29
N LYS A 502 22.13 23.65 -13.97
CA LYS A 502 23.20 23.83 -14.97
C LYS A 502 23.11 22.71 -16.01
N LEU A 503 23.26 23.07 -17.27
CA LEU A 503 23.13 22.13 -18.40
C LEU A 503 23.98 20.86 -18.20
N GLY A 504 25.19 20.98 -17.68
CA GLY A 504 26.10 19.87 -17.41
C GLY A 504 25.71 19.00 -16.22
N ASP A 505 24.79 19.45 -15.38
CA ASP A 505 24.32 18.73 -14.17
C ASP A 505 22.98 18.01 -14.41
N ILE A 506 22.32 18.27 -15.56
CA ILE A 506 21.05 17.64 -15.92
C ILE A 506 21.32 16.20 -16.35
N LYS A 507 20.90 15.25 -15.52
CA LYS A 507 20.97 13.84 -15.84
C LYS A 507 19.74 13.41 -16.62
N HIS A 508 19.93 12.64 -17.67
CA HIS A 508 18.84 11.97 -18.36
C HIS A 508 18.13 11.00 -17.41
N GLN A 509 16.81 11.08 -17.34
CA GLN A 509 15.98 10.19 -16.53
C GLN A 509 15.14 9.32 -17.46
N TYR A 510 15.27 8.01 -17.32
CA TYR A 510 14.41 7.05 -18.04
C TYR A 510 12.98 7.02 -17.53
N LEU A 511 12.77 7.50 -16.29
CA LEU A 511 11.46 7.61 -15.66
C LEU A 511 11.36 8.95 -14.92
N ILE A 512 10.46 9.81 -15.36
CA ILE A 512 10.12 11.03 -14.62
C ILE A 512 9.22 10.66 -13.46
N LYS A 513 9.69 10.90 -12.25
CA LYS A 513 9.05 10.43 -11.01
C LYS A 513 8.22 11.52 -10.33
N ASN A 514 8.65 12.77 -10.49
CA ASN A 514 7.92 13.91 -9.97
C ASN A 514 6.72 14.21 -10.87
N LEU A 515 5.51 14.19 -10.31
CA LEU A 515 4.27 14.37 -11.05
C LEU A 515 4.12 15.80 -11.61
N GLU A 516 4.68 16.81 -10.94
CA GLU A 516 4.67 18.19 -11.44
C GLU A 516 5.57 18.33 -12.66
N ASP A 517 6.77 17.75 -12.59
CA ASP A 517 7.70 17.73 -13.73
C ASP A 517 7.10 16.95 -14.90
N ALA A 518 6.48 15.79 -14.62
CA ALA A 518 5.82 14.99 -15.66
C ALA A 518 4.68 15.77 -16.34
N ALA A 519 3.84 16.45 -15.58
CA ALA A 519 2.74 17.25 -16.11
C ALA A 519 3.25 18.46 -16.94
N ALA A 520 4.30 19.11 -16.46
CA ALA A 520 4.90 20.25 -17.16
C ALA A 520 5.61 19.83 -18.46
N LEU A 521 6.38 18.73 -18.41
CA LEU A 521 7.02 18.16 -19.61
C LEU A 521 5.97 17.67 -20.62
N LEU A 522 4.89 17.01 -20.14
CA LEU A 522 3.80 16.56 -21.01
C LEU A 522 3.18 17.72 -21.80
N LYS A 523 2.99 18.89 -21.17
CA LYS A 523 2.49 20.09 -21.86
C LYS A 523 3.46 20.54 -22.96
N ARG A 524 4.77 20.53 -22.69
CA ARG A 524 5.79 20.93 -23.66
C ARG A 524 5.96 19.94 -24.81
N PHE A 525 5.80 18.64 -24.55
CA PHE A 525 5.83 17.60 -25.58
C PHE A 525 4.53 17.53 -26.42
N ARG A 526 3.50 18.27 -26.06
CA ARG A 526 2.24 18.39 -26.82
C ARG A 526 2.23 19.57 -27.80
N GLY A 527 3.00 20.61 -27.52
CA GLY A 527 3.16 21.81 -28.36
C GLY A 527 4.11 21.57 -29.47
#